data_9fd53a4b17fc173147ae312764240efc
#
_entry.id   9fd53a4b17fc173147ae312764240efc
#
_cell.length_a   1.000
_cell.length_b   1.000
_cell.length_c   1.000
_cell.angle_alpha   90.00
_cell.angle_beta   90.00
_cell.angle_gamma   90.00
#
_symmetry.space_group_name_H-M   'P 1'
#
loop_
_entity.id
_entity.type
_entity.pdbx_description
1 polymer ?
#
loop_
_entity_poly.entity_id
_entity_poly.type
_entity_poly.pdbx_seq_one_letter_code
_entity_poly.pdbx_strand_id
1 'polypeptide(L)'
;MYTGPLNYKDAKVGETFLKIGVGELEKPKEDGYRFYNNYKVAKAGEWNIATKDTKVTFTQKMSTQYGYAYTYSKILLVDGATLRILHVLENTGKKTIDTDVYNHNFLNVNGGNIGNTDSIEFPFTPKDTKPNEWNQKATTLDKNLLSFTSEHGAGGKSVMYEFEGFDPKSVKQAGFTYKHGKSGVTVKATADQPLSRFNVWAIATTACPEPFHQLSIDPGKKATWSWKYDFSVSGK
;
A
#
# COMPACT_ATOMS: atom_id res chain seq x y z
N MET A 1 11.16 8.00 -6.74
CA MET A 1 10.38 9.27 -6.88
C MET A 1 8.95 8.86 -7.16
N TYR A 2 7.96 9.34 -6.39
CA TYR A 2 6.54 9.02 -6.66
C TYR A 2 6.14 9.62 -8.00
N THR A 3 5.73 8.78 -8.93
CA THR A 3 5.44 9.22 -10.31
C THR A 3 4.04 9.83 -10.45
N GLY A 4 3.17 9.68 -9.47
CA GLY A 4 1.78 10.11 -9.54
C GLY A 4 0.92 9.22 -10.44
N PRO A 5 -0.38 9.53 -10.58
CA PRO A 5 -1.26 8.82 -11.49
C PRO A 5 -0.89 9.07 -12.96
N LEU A 6 -1.15 8.08 -13.79
CA LEU A 6 -0.85 8.15 -15.22
C LEU A 6 -1.61 9.30 -15.90
N ASN A 7 -0.91 10.06 -16.72
CA ASN A 7 -1.42 11.24 -17.45
C ASN A 7 -1.72 12.48 -16.59
N TYR A 8 -1.51 12.48 -15.27
CA TYR A 8 -1.88 13.65 -14.44
C TYR A 8 -1.13 14.91 -14.83
N LYS A 9 0.16 14.80 -15.16
CA LYS A 9 1.02 15.95 -15.52
C LYS A 9 0.61 16.57 -16.86
N ASP A 10 0.19 15.72 -17.81
CA ASP A 10 -0.12 16.14 -19.18
C ASP A 10 -1.60 16.57 -19.33
N ALA A 11 -2.49 16.11 -18.44
CA ALA A 11 -3.91 16.48 -18.45
C ALA A 11 -4.10 17.95 -18.10
N LYS A 12 -4.95 18.66 -18.86
CA LYS A 12 -5.44 19.99 -18.52
C LYS A 12 -6.57 19.91 -17.50
N VAL A 13 -6.93 21.05 -16.92
CA VAL A 13 -8.14 21.15 -16.07
C VAL A 13 -9.37 20.73 -16.86
N GLY A 14 -10.20 19.88 -16.25
CA GLY A 14 -11.38 19.28 -16.88
C GLY A 14 -11.08 18.02 -17.71
N GLU A 15 -9.82 17.74 -18.05
CA GLU A 15 -9.43 16.47 -18.66
C GLU A 15 -9.23 15.38 -17.61
N THR A 16 -9.03 14.13 -18.05
CA THR A 16 -8.91 12.99 -17.15
C THR A 16 -7.48 12.48 -17.03
N PHE A 17 -7.20 11.90 -15.89
CA PHE A 17 -6.00 11.12 -15.59
C PHE A 17 -6.40 9.74 -15.08
N LEU A 18 -5.50 8.76 -15.16
CA LEU A 18 -5.80 7.37 -14.85
C LEU A 18 -5.17 6.95 -13.52
N LYS A 19 -6.00 6.45 -12.59
CA LYS A 19 -5.58 5.78 -11.37
C LYS A 19 -5.95 4.30 -11.47
N ILE A 20 -4.93 3.43 -11.57
CA ILE A 20 -5.11 1.97 -11.71
C ILE A 20 -5.89 1.43 -10.50
N GLY A 21 -6.88 0.57 -10.76
CA GLY A 21 -7.75 0.04 -9.72
C GLY A 21 -8.90 0.98 -9.30
N VAL A 22 -8.93 2.22 -9.83
CA VAL A 22 -10.01 3.19 -9.61
C VAL A 22 -10.71 3.52 -10.92
N GLY A 23 -9.98 4.09 -11.90
CA GLY A 23 -10.50 4.51 -13.18
C GLY A 23 -9.95 5.83 -13.66
N GLU A 24 -10.62 6.45 -14.64
CA GLU A 24 -10.34 7.84 -15.07
C GLU A 24 -10.98 8.81 -14.09
N LEU A 25 -10.18 9.76 -13.63
CA LEU A 25 -10.54 10.79 -12.67
C LEU A 25 -10.37 12.17 -13.34
N GLU A 26 -11.27 13.10 -13.07
CA GLU A 26 -11.21 14.46 -13.60
C GLU A 26 -10.17 15.30 -12.82
N LYS A 27 -9.32 16.02 -13.54
CA LYS A 27 -8.37 16.98 -12.97
C LYS A 27 -9.08 18.29 -12.64
N PRO A 28 -9.25 18.65 -11.35
CA PRO A 28 -10.11 19.78 -10.97
C PRO A 28 -9.45 21.13 -11.13
N LYS A 29 -8.11 21.21 -11.05
CA LYS A 29 -7.30 22.42 -11.08
C LYS A 29 -5.85 22.14 -11.42
N GLU A 30 -5.05 23.19 -11.70
CA GLU A 30 -3.66 23.08 -12.17
C GLU A 30 -2.63 22.69 -11.09
N ASP A 31 -3.00 22.59 -9.82
CA ASP A 31 -2.05 22.16 -8.79
C ASP A 31 -1.66 20.67 -8.93
N GLY A 32 -0.58 20.31 -8.25
CA GLY A 32 -0.07 18.94 -8.24
C GLY A 32 -1.08 17.93 -7.70
N TYR A 33 -0.92 16.68 -8.09
CA TYR A 33 -1.73 15.58 -7.58
C TYR A 33 -1.59 15.46 -6.06
N ARG A 34 -2.72 15.35 -5.38
CA ARG A 34 -2.81 15.08 -3.94
C ARG A 34 -3.68 13.86 -3.71
N PHE A 35 -3.10 12.79 -3.20
CA PHE A 35 -3.76 11.49 -3.04
C PHE A 35 -5.03 11.55 -2.14
N TYR A 36 -5.12 12.53 -1.24
CA TYR A 36 -6.23 12.72 -0.31
C TYR A 36 -7.37 13.60 -0.85
N ASN A 37 -7.23 14.18 -2.05
CA ASN A 37 -8.31 14.94 -2.66
C ASN A 37 -9.39 14.00 -3.20
N ASN A 38 -10.64 14.45 -3.07
CA ASN A 38 -11.79 13.79 -3.71
C ASN A 38 -11.83 14.21 -5.19
N TYR A 39 -11.41 13.29 -6.06
CA TYR A 39 -11.51 13.47 -7.50
C TYR A 39 -12.80 12.84 -8.02
N LYS A 40 -13.48 13.52 -8.93
CA LYS A 40 -14.65 12.98 -9.59
C LYS A 40 -14.25 11.82 -10.51
N VAL A 41 -14.90 10.67 -10.35
CA VAL A 41 -14.72 9.51 -11.23
C VAL A 41 -15.49 9.78 -12.53
N ALA A 42 -14.78 9.96 -13.63
CA ALA A 42 -15.35 10.15 -14.96
C ALA A 42 -15.69 8.79 -15.61
N LYS A 43 -14.85 7.76 -15.37
CA LYS A 43 -15.05 6.41 -15.90
C LYS A 43 -14.42 5.38 -14.96
N ALA A 44 -15.22 4.48 -14.40
CA ALA A 44 -14.75 3.45 -13.48
C ALA A 44 -14.14 2.20 -14.15
N GLY A 45 -14.31 2.08 -15.48
CA GLY A 45 -13.96 0.85 -16.23
C GLY A 45 -14.98 -0.27 -16.02
N GLU A 46 -14.70 -1.42 -16.60
CA GLU A 46 -15.55 -2.60 -16.52
C GLU A 46 -15.05 -3.50 -15.39
N TRP A 47 -15.92 -3.78 -14.43
CA TRP A 47 -15.61 -4.62 -13.28
C TRP A 47 -16.31 -5.97 -13.37
N ASN A 48 -15.55 -7.01 -13.01
CA ASN A 48 -16.08 -8.36 -12.77
C ASN A 48 -15.57 -8.85 -11.41
N ILE A 49 -16.48 -9.44 -10.62
CA ILE A 49 -16.15 -10.04 -9.33
C ILE A 49 -16.61 -11.49 -9.36
N ALA A 50 -15.67 -12.42 -9.15
CA ALA A 50 -15.94 -13.85 -9.08
C ALA A 50 -15.51 -14.40 -7.71
N THR A 51 -16.40 -15.13 -7.06
CA THR A 51 -16.14 -15.78 -5.77
C THR A 51 -16.27 -17.29 -5.93
N LYS A 52 -15.28 -18.02 -5.43
CA LYS A 52 -15.30 -19.49 -5.38
C LYS A 52 -14.58 -19.96 -4.13
N ASP A 53 -15.27 -20.71 -3.27
CA ASP A 53 -14.74 -21.24 -2.01
C ASP A 53 -14.06 -20.16 -1.16
N THR A 54 -12.74 -20.28 -0.91
CA THR A 54 -11.92 -19.34 -0.17
C THR A 54 -11.21 -18.31 -1.06
N LYS A 55 -11.64 -18.16 -2.33
CA LYS A 55 -11.04 -17.28 -3.33
C LYS A 55 -12.03 -16.21 -3.79
N VAL A 56 -11.57 -14.96 -3.84
CA VAL A 56 -12.28 -13.85 -4.50
C VAL A 56 -11.35 -13.24 -5.55
N THR A 57 -11.87 -13.04 -6.77
CA THR A 57 -11.15 -12.39 -7.86
C THR A 57 -11.90 -11.13 -8.29
N PHE A 58 -11.22 -10.00 -8.24
CA PHE A 58 -11.68 -8.73 -8.81
C PHE A 58 -10.93 -8.50 -10.11
N THR A 59 -11.62 -8.23 -11.20
CA THR A 59 -10.99 -7.88 -12.48
C THR A 59 -11.56 -6.56 -12.98
N GLN A 60 -10.67 -5.63 -13.32
CA GLN A 60 -11.02 -4.36 -13.95
C GLN A 60 -10.40 -4.30 -15.36
N LYS A 61 -11.21 -3.97 -16.35
CA LYS A 61 -10.75 -3.60 -17.69
C LYS A 61 -10.94 -2.09 -17.88
N MET A 62 -9.90 -1.45 -18.36
CA MET A 62 -9.89 -0.01 -18.55
C MET A 62 -9.19 0.37 -19.85
N SER A 63 -9.72 1.37 -20.53
CA SER A 63 -9.07 1.98 -21.70
C SER A 63 -9.35 3.49 -21.70
N THR A 64 -8.33 4.28 -22.04
CA THR A 64 -8.38 5.74 -22.10
C THR A 64 -8.10 6.24 -23.51
N GLN A 65 -8.56 7.45 -23.83
CA GLN A 65 -8.23 8.13 -25.09
C GLN A 65 -6.76 8.52 -25.20
N TYR A 66 -6.02 8.52 -24.07
CA TYR A 66 -4.60 8.94 -24.00
C TYR A 66 -3.62 7.78 -24.32
N GLY A 67 -4.13 6.62 -24.69
CA GLY A 67 -3.32 5.45 -25.07
C GLY A 67 -2.96 4.52 -23.93
N TYR A 68 -3.42 4.76 -22.71
CA TYR A 68 -3.35 3.80 -21.61
C TYR A 68 -4.55 2.86 -21.65
N ALA A 69 -4.29 1.57 -21.53
CA ALA A 69 -5.32 0.56 -21.33
C ALA A 69 -4.73 -0.61 -20.53
N TYR A 70 -5.55 -1.27 -19.71
CA TYR A 70 -5.09 -2.41 -18.93
C TYR A 70 -6.21 -3.38 -18.59
N THR A 71 -5.81 -4.61 -18.27
CA THR A 71 -6.59 -5.55 -17.47
C THR A 71 -5.88 -5.74 -16.14
N TYR A 72 -6.56 -5.43 -15.04
CA TYR A 72 -6.03 -5.59 -13.70
C TYR A 72 -6.84 -6.60 -12.91
N SER A 73 -6.18 -7.61 -12.35
CA SER A 73 -6.81 -8.59 -11.47
C SER A 73 -6.18 -8.55 -10.08
N LYS A 74 -7.02 -8.48 -9.05
CA LYS A 74 -6.67 -8.70 -7.65
C LYS A 74 -7.35 -9.97 -7.17
N ILE A 75 -6.56 -10.92 -6.68
CA ILE A 75 -7.02 -12.24 -6.25
C ILE A 75 -6.71 -12.41 -4.78
N LEU A 76 -7.73 -12.59 -3.96
CA LEU A 76 -7.61 -12.90 -2.55
C LEU A 76 -7.83 -14.39 -2.36
N LEU A 77 -6.94 -15.02 -1.59
CA LEU A 77 -6.99 -16.44 -1.23
C LEU A 77 -6.81 -16.55 0.28
N VAL A 78 -7.75 -17.25 0.94
CA VAL A 78 -7.67 -17.55 2.38
C VAL A 78 -7.43 -19.03 2.57
N ASP A 79 -6.41 -19.36 3.37
CA ASP A 79 -6.06 -20.74 3.74
C ASP A 79 -5.67 -20.76 5.22
N GLY A 80 -6.57 -21.28 6.05
CA GLY A 80 -6.43 -21.24 7.51
C GLY A 80 -6.23 -19.80 8.01
N ALA A 81 -5.12 -19.55 8.68
CA ALA A 81 -4.73 -18.25 9.19
C ALA A 81 -3.82 -17.44 8.22
N THR A 82 -3.85 -17.78 6.93
CA THR A 82 -3.09 -17.10 5.89
C THR A 82 -4.01 -16.42 4.89
N LEU A 83 -3.75 -15.15 4.58
CA LEU A 83 -4.31 -14.43 3.44
C LEU A 83 -3.22 -14.20 2.40
N ARG A 84 -3.48 -14.57 1.14
CA ARG A 84 -2.65 -14.19 0.00
C ARG A 84 -3.40 -13.20 -0.88
N ILE A 85 -2.72 -12.15 -1.31
CA ILE A 85 -3.24 -11.18 -2.28
C ILE A 85 -2.30 -11.20 -3.48
N LEU A 86 -2.78 -11.76 -4.60
CA LEU A 86 -2.06 -11.79 -5.87
C LEU A 86 -2.61 -10.69 -6.78
N HIS A 87 -1.72 -9.95 -7.39
CA HIS A 87 -2.03 -8.91 -8.36
C HIS A 87 -1.47 -9.31 -9.74
N VAL A 88 -2.25 -9.06 -10.78
CA VAL A 88 -1.84 -9.21 -12.18
C VAL A 88 -2.27 -7.95 -12.92
N LEU A 89 -1.32 -7.23 -13.48
CA LEU A 89 -1.57 -6.03 -14.29
C LEU A 89 -1.00 -6.25 -15.68
N GLU A 90 -1.88 -6.34 -16.67
CA GLU A 90 -1.53 -6.47 -18.08
C GLU A 90 -1.74 -5.12 -18.76
N ASN A 91 -0.71 -4.64 -19.45
CA ASN A 91 -0.78 -3.44 -20.26
C ASN A 91 -1.34 -3.80 -21.65
N THR A 92 -2.61 -3.50 -21.87
CA THR A 92 -3.30 -3.69 -23.16
C THR A 92 -3.31 -2.42 -24.02
N GLY A 93 -2.64 -1.35 -23.54
CA GLY A 93 -2.55 -0.07 -24.21
C GLY A 93 -1.36 0.08 -25.15
N LYS A 94 -1.08 1.34 -25.52
CA LYS A 94 0.00 1.72 -26.43
C LYS A 94 1.15 2.45 -25.75
N LYS A 95 0.99 2.84 -24.47
CA LYS A 95 1.98 3.53 -23.65
C LYS A 95 2.47 2.62 -22.53
N THR A 96 3.75 2.71 -22.18
CA THR A 96 4.30 2.03 -21.00
C THR A 96 3.58 2.51 -19.72
N ILE A 97 3.22 1.58 -18.86
CA ILE A 97 2.67 1.87 -17.53
C ILE A 97 3.82 1.93 -16.54
N ASP A 98 4.22 3.14 -16.15
CA ASP A 98 5.18 3.37 -15.07
C ASP A 98 4.43 3.85 -13.83
N THR A 99 4.47 3.05 -12.76
CA THR A 99 3.69 3.33 -11.55
C THR A 99 4.30 2.71 -10.31
N ASP A 100 4.07 3.33 -9.16
CA ASP A 100 4.28 2.72 -7.86
C ASP A 100 2.98 2.05 -7.41
N VAL A 101 3.10 0.86 -6.84
CA VAL A 101 1.99 0.16 -6.21
C VAL A 101 2.32 -0.12 -4.75
N TYR A 102 1.32 -0.08 -3.87
CA TYR A 102 1.49 -0.43 -2.47
C TYR A 102 0.19 -0.99 -1.87
N ASN A 103 0.31 -1.70 -0.78
CA ASN A 103 -0.82 -2.06 0.05
C ASN A 103 -0.95 -1.06 1.19
N HIS A 104 -2.08 -0.38 1.26
CA HIS A 104 -2.43 0.48 2.40
C HIS A 104 -3.03 -0.42 3.50
N ASN A 105 -2.15 -0.90 4.38
CA ASN A 105 -2.50 -1.89 5.40
C ASN A 105 -3.13 -1.23 6.63
N PHE A 106 -4.42 -1.00 6.63
CA PHE A 106 -5.14 -0.46 7.79
C PHE A 106 -5.28 -1.53 8.88
N LEU A 107 -4.23 -1.77 9.66
CA LEU A 107 -4.24 -2.75 10.74
C LEU A 107 -4.93 -2.17 11.97
N ASN A 108 -6.10 -2.68 12.26
CA ASN A 108 -6.86 -2.41 13.47
C ASN A 108 -7.25 -3.76 14.08
N VAL A 109 -6.84 -4.03 15.30
CA VAL A 109 -7.12 -5.29 16.00
C VAL A 109 -8.21 -5.08 17.03
N ASN A 110 -9.31 -5.84 16.89
CA ASN A 110 -10.47 -5.82 17.80
C ASN A 110 -11.12 -4.43 17.98
N GLY A 111 -10.98 -3.51 17.02
CA GLY A 111 -11.50 -2.15 17.14
C GLY A 111 -10.81 -1.29 18.22
N GLY A 112 -9.68 -1.76 18.76
CA GLY A 112 -8.96 -1.08 19.83
C GLY A 112 -8.02 0.02 19.35
N ASN A 113 -7.48 0.76 20.32
CA ASN A 113 -6.42 1.73 20.05
C ASN A 113 -5.06 1.05 19.99
N ILE A 114 -4.19 1.61 19.16
CA ILE A 114 -2.76 1.32 19.15
C ILE A 114 -2.17 1.84 20.48
N GLY A 115 -1.43 1.01 21.17
CA GLY A 115 -0.87 1.32 22.48
C GLY A 115 0.62 1.05 22.59
N ASN A 116 1.16 1.30 23.79
CA ASN A 116 2.59 1.12 24.09
C ASN A 116 3.08 -0.34 24.12
N THR A 117 2.20 -1.30 23.89
CA THR A 117 2.54 -2.71 23.69
C THR A 117 2.57 -3.13 22.23
N ASP A 118 2.24 -2.21 21.33
CA ASP A 118 2.18 -2.48 19.89
C ASP A 118 3.48 -2.09 19.19
N SER A 119 3.83 -2.83 18.16
CA SER A 119 5.08 -2.62 17.45
C SER A 119 5.04 -3.10 16.00
N ILE A 120 5.94 -2.53 15.19
CA ILE A 120 6.23 -2.97 13.83
C ILE A 120 7.71 -3.34 13.76
N GLU A 121 7.99 -4.58 13.40
CA GLU A 121 9.34 -5.09 13.17
C GLU A 121 9.62 -5.20 11.68
N PHE A 122 10.76 -4.70 11.24
CA PHE A 122 11.18 -4.70 9.84
C PHE A 122 12.27 -5.76 9.60
N PRO A 123 12.31 -6.40 8.41
CA PRO A 123 13.40 -7.32 8.04
C PRO A 123 14.69 -6.60 7.58
N PHE A 124 14.79 -5.30 7.86
CA PHE A 124 15.93 -4.42 7.59
C PHE A 124 16.07 -3.40 8.74
N THR A 125 17.16 -2.66 8.79
CA THR A 125 17.30 -1.54 9.74
C THR A 125 16.80 -0.26 9.09
N PRO A 126 15.60 0.24 9.45
CA PRO A 126 15.03 1.41 8.84
C PRO A 126 15.77 2.68 9.23
N LYS A 127 15.93 3.58 8.28
CA LYS A 127 16.49 4.92 8.46
C LYS A 127 15.40 5.93 8.11
N ASP A 128 14.99 6.72 9.09
CA ASP A 128 14.01 7.79 8.87
C ASP A 128 14.62 8.92 8.02
N THR A 129 13.99 9.23 6.89
CA THR A 129 14.45 10.28 5.98
C THR A 129 13.86 11.64 6.30
N LYS A 130 12.84 11.70 7.17
CA LYS A 130 12.11 12.94 7.54
C LYS A 130 11.80 12.99 9.04
N PRO A 131 12.82 12.95 9.91
CA PRO A 131 12.61 12.94 11.35
C PRO A 131 11.88 14.19 11.82
N ASN A 132 10.94 14.00 12.75
CA ASN A 132 10.22 15.11 13.38
C ASN A 132 9.95 14.80 14.86
N GLU A 133 9.76 15.87 15.66
CA GLU A 133 9.58 15.78 17.09
C GLU A 133 8.34 14.96 17.50
N TRP A 134 7.26 15.03 16.72
CA TRP A 134 6.05 14.27 17.04
C TRP A 134 6.27 12.78 16.89
N ASN A 135 6.88 12.33 15.81
CA ASN A 135 7.20 10.92 15.60
C ASN A 135 8.07 10.40 16.76
N GLN A 136 9.08 11.18 17.17
CA GLN A 136 9.98 10.82 18.29
C GLN A 136 9.29 10.76 19.67
N LYS A 137 8.18 11.48 19.85
CA LYS A 137 7.33 11.36 21.07
C LYS A 137 6.40 10.16 20.99
N ALA A 138 5.76 9.98 19.85
CA ALA A 138 4.70 8.99 19.66
C ALA A 138 5.24 7.56 19.47
N THR A 139 6.52 7.43 19.11
CA THR A 139 7.16 6.14 18.83
C THR A 139 8.63 6.13 19.25
N THR A 140 9.19 4.94 19.41
CA THR A 140 10.63 4.70 19.54
C THR A 140 11.08 3.76 18.43
N LEU A 141 12.22 4.06 17.80
CA LEU A 141 12.84 3.21 16.80
C LEU A 141 14.16 2.69 17.36
N ASP A 142 14.23 1.38 17.65
CA ASP A 142 15.44 0.70 18.08
C ASP A 142 15.80 -0.39 17.08
N LYS A 143 16.93 -0.24 16.40
CA LYS A 143 17.38 -1.12 15.31
C LYS A 143 16.30 -1.28 14.24
N ASN A 144 15.61 -2.42 14.24
CA ASN A 144 14.57 -2.76 13.27
C ASN A 144 13.15 -2.81 13.88
N LEU A 145 12.99 -2.29 15.11
CA LEU A 145 11.72 -2.30 15.84
C LEU A 145 11.21 -0.88 16.07
N LEU A 146 10.05 -0.57 15.49
CA LEU A 146 9.27 0.64 15.76
C LEU A 146 8.20 0.29 16.79
N SER A 147 8.31 0.85 18.01
CA SER A 147 7.33 0.66 19.08
C SER A 147 6.53 1.94 19.29
N PHE A 148 5.24 1.82 19.56
CA PHE A 148 4.39 2.96 19.91
C PHE A 148 4.53 3.30 21.39
N THR A 149 4.41 4.59 21.73
CA THR A 149 4.44 5.07 23.12
C THR A 149 3.03 5.35 23.63
N SER A 150 2.90 5.70 24.92
CA SER A 150 1.63 6.18 25.50
C SER A 150 1.14 7.50 24.89
N GLU A 151 2.05 8.28 24.25
CA GLU A 151 1.71 9.54 23.59
C GLU A 151 1.11 9.35 22.19
N HIS A 152 1.18 8.11 21.63
CA HIS A 152 0.66 7.83 20.29
C HIS A 152 -0.84 8.15 20.20
N GLY A 153 -1.21 8.90 19.16
CA GLY A 153 -2.60 9.32 18.91
C GLY A 153 -3.09 10.49 19.76
N ALA A 154 -2.27 11.01 20.68
CA ALA A 154 -2.65 12.16 21.50
C ALA A 154 -2.97 13.39 20.62
N GLY A 155 -4.07 14.08 20.93
CA GLY A 155 -4.53 15.25 20.19
C GLY A 155 -4.94 14.94 18.73
N GLY A 156 -5.26 13.68 18.39
CA GLY A 156 -5.65 13.26 17.05
C GLY A 156 -4.53 13.31 16.02
N LYS A 157 -3.28 13.43 16.46
CA LYS A 157 -2.11 13.51 15.57
C LYS A 157 -1.77 12.14 14.99
N SER A 158 -1.34 12.14 13.71
CA SER A 158 -0.80 10.95 13.02
C SER A 158 0.72 10.91 13.09
N VAL A 159 1.26 9.70 13.10
CA VAL A 159 2.67 9.42 12.82
C VAL A 159 2.82 9.20 11.33
N MET A 160 3.92 9.70 10.74
CA MET A 160 4.26 9.47 9.35
C MET A 160 5.76 9.33 9.19
N TYR A 161 6.18 8.14 8.77
CA TYR A 161 7.56 7.82 8.44
C TYR A 161 7.72 7.54 6.96
N GLU A 162 8.88 7.91 6.42
CA GLU A 162 9.40 7.49 5.13
C GLU A 162 10.76 6.85 5.40
N PHE A 163 10.85 5.53 5.22
CA PHE A 163 12.04 4.77 5.56
C PHE A 163 12.87 4.39 4.34
N GLU A 164 14.19 4.50 4.53
CA GLU A 164 15.25 3.88 3.74
C GLU A 164 15.96 2.80 4.58
N GLY A 165 17.05 2.22 4.05
CA GLY A 165 17.88 1.23 4.74
C GLY A 165 17.62 -0.21 4.30
N PHE A 166 16.71 -0.44 3.37
CA PHE A 166 16.52 -1.72 2.69
C PHE A 166 17.37 -1.80 1.40
N ASP A 167 17.72 -3.00 0.99
CA ASP A 167 18.31 -3.27 -0.32
C ASP A 167 17.19 -3.35 -1.37
N PRO A 168 17.15 -2.43 -2.38
CA PRO A 168 16.11 -2.40 -3.40
C PRO A 168 16.13 -3.60 -4.37
N LYS A 169 17.06 -4.53 -4.21
CA LYS A 169 17.14 -5.79 -4.94
C LYS A 169 16.75 -7.00 -4.08
N SER A 170 16.58 -6.82 -2.77
CA SER A 170 16.32 -7.90 -1.84
C SER A 170 14.83 -8.13 -1.59
N VAL A 171 14.29 -9.20 -2.14
CA VAL A 171 12.93 -9.67 -1.82
C VAL A 171 12.82 -10.09 -0.35
N LYS A 172 13.90 -10.57 0.29
CA LYS A 172 13.89 -10.99 1.69
C LYS A 172 13.61 -9.84 2.67
N GLN A 173 13.83 -8.61 2.23
CA GLN A 173 13.56 -7.41 3.01
C GLN A 173 12.17 -6.80 2.72
N ALA A 174 11.40 -7.38 1.80
CA ALA A 174 10.06 -6.93 1.46
C ALA A 174 9.02 -7.53 2.40
N GLY A 175 8.81 -6.86 3.54
CA GLY A 175 7.84 -7.31 4.53
C GLY A 175 7.87 -6.50 5.81
N PHE A 176 7.04 -6.92 6.76
CA PHE A 176 7.00 -6.42 8.13
C PHE A 176 6.30 -7.43 9.04
N THR A 177 6.47 -7.26 10.35
CA THR A 177 5.67 -7.96 11.36
C THR A 177 5.03 -6.92 12.28
N TYR A 178 3.70 -6.85 12.31
CA TYR A 178 2.94 -6.06 13.27
C TYR A 178 2.55 -6.94 14.45
N LYS A 179 2.78 -6.46 15.68
CA LYS A 179 2.37 -7.10 16.93
C LYS A 179 1.43 -6.20 17.70
N HIS A 180 0.25 -6.70 18.02
CA HIS A 180 -0.70 -6.04 18.92
C HIS A 180 -0.59 -6.69 20.31
N GLY A 181 0.17 -6.04 21.21
CA GLY A 181 0.58 -6.67 22.48
C GLY A 181 -0.57 -7.02 23.40
N LYS A 182 -1.60 -6.18 23.48
CA LYS A 182 -2.76 -6.41 24.34
C LYS A 182 -3.54 -7.70 24.00
N SER A 183 -3.64 -8.07 22.72
CA SER A 183 -4.37 -9.29 22.30
C SER A 183 -3.46 -10.46 21.97
N GLY A 184 -2.14 -10.24 21.88
CA GLY A 184 -1.18 -11.23 21.40
C GLY A 184 -1.26 -11.53 19.91
N VAL A 185 -2.07 -10.79 19.14
CA VAL A 185 -2.20 -10.96 17.68
C VAL A 185 -0.92 -10.49 17.00
N THR A 186 -0.42 -11.31 16.10
CA THR A 186 0.71 -10.99 15.22
C THR A 186 0.29 -11.13 13.77
N VAL A 187 0.64 -10.15 12.96
CA VAL A 187 0.46 -10.14 11.50
C VAL A 187 1.83 -10.07 10.84
N LYS A 188 2.27 -11.14 10.20
CA LYS A 188 3.51 -11.17 9.41
C LYS A 188 3.17 -11.03 7.94
N ALA A 189 3.59 -9.94 7.32
CA ALA A 189 3.41 -9.68 5.89
C ALA A 189 4.73 -9.87 5.14
N THR A 190 4.69 -10.58 4.00
CA THR A 190 5.83 -10.79 3.11
C THR A 190 5.41 -10.62 1.66
N ALA A 191 6.28 -10.02 0.84
CA ALA A 191 6.07 -9.87 -0.60
C ALA A 191 7.01 -10.76 -1.41
N ASP A 192 6.70 -10.92 -2.71
CA ASP A 192 7.52 -11.62 -3.70
C ASP A 192 8.29 -10.65 -4.63
N GLN A 193 8.19 -9.34 -4.38
CA GLN A 193 8.91 -8.29 -5.11
C GLN A 193 9.73 -7.44 -4.14
N PRO A 194 10.90 -6.91 -4.54
CA PRO A 194 11.69 -6.02 -3.69
C PRO A 194 10.99 -4.67 -3.48
N LEU A 195 11.40 -3.98 -2.41
CA LEU A 195 10.85 -2.67 -2.07
C LEU A 195 11.45 -1.56 -2.95
N SER A 196 10.62 -0.60 -3.34
CA SER A 196 11.06 0.69 -3.89
C SER A 196 11.00 1.82 -2.86
N ARG A 197 10.12 1.70 -1.86
CA ARG A 197 9.93 2.63 -0.75
C ARG A 197 9.18 1.92 0.38
N PHE A 198 9.35 2.42 1.61
CA PHE A 198 8.56 1.96 2.75
C PHE A 198 8.12 3.15 3.60
N ASN A 199 6.81 3.30 3.76
CA ASN A 199 6.23 4.29 4.66
C ASN A 199 5.55 3.60 5.85
N VAL A 200 5.43 4.30 6.97
CA VAL A 200 4.52 3.94 8.06
C VAL A 200 3.66 5.15 8.38
N TRP A 201 2.36 4.99 8.23
CA TRP A 201 1.38 5.94 8.73
C TRP A 201 0.62 5.29 9.89
N ALA A 202 0.36 6.06 10.95
CA ALA A 202 -0.46 5.56 12.05
C ALA A 202 -1.24 6.69 12.74
N ILE A 203 -2.44 6.34 13.19
CA ILE A 203 -3.31 7.16 14.07
C ILE A 203 -3.65 6.35 15.30
N ALA A 204 -4.39 6.94 16.25
CA ALA A 204 -4.74 6.30 17.50
C ALA A 204 -5.32 4.87 17.36
N THR A 205 -6.03 4.58 16.29
CA THR A 205 -6.75 3.30 16.10
C THR A 205 -6.15 2.39 15.03
N THR A 206 -5.19 2.86 14.24
CA THR A 206 -4.77 2.14 13.04
C THR A 206 -3.28 2.31 12.79
N ALA A 207 -2.57 1.21 12.61
CA ALA A 207 -1.21 1.19 12.10
C ALA A 207 -1.22 0.76 10.62
N CYS A 208 -0.53 1.51 9.78
CA CYS A 208 -0.48 1.28 8.34
C CYS A 208 0.97 1.24 7.84
N PRO A 209 1.64 0.08 7.89
CA PRO A 209 2.86 -0.14 7.14
C PRO A 209 2.55 -0.16 5.64
N GLU A 210 3.25 0.66 4.87
CA GLU A 210 3.00 0.88 3.44
C GLU A 210 4.24 0.53 2.61
N PRO A 211 4.46 -0.75 2.31
CA PRO A 211 5.53 -1.17 1.39
C PRO A 211 5.15 -0.90 -0.06
N PHE A 212 6.07 -0.28 -0.81
CA PHE A 212 5.89 0.05 -2.21
C PHE A 212 6.75 -0.81 -3.12
N HIS A 213 6.22 -1.12 -4.30
CA HIS A 213 6.95 -1.70 -5.43
C HIS A 213 6.81 -0.79 -6.64
N GLN A 214 7.88 -0.65 -7.42
CA GLN A 214 7.84 0.08 -8.68
C GLN A 214 7.61 -0.89 -9.83
N LEU A 215 6.71 -0.54 -10.73
CA LEU A 215 6.37 -1.30 -11.93
C LEU A 215 6.63 -0.45 -13.18
N SER A 216 7.22 -1.08 -14.19
CA SER A 216 7.32 -0.55 -15.56
C SER A 216 6.86 -1.65 -16.51
N ILE A 217 5.75 -1.44 -17.22
CA ILE A 217 5.09 -2.47 -18.00
C ILE A 217 4.88 -1.96 -19.43
N ASP A 218 5.63 -2.47 -20.36
CA ASP A 218 5.52 -2.12 -21.78
C ASP A 218 4.21 -2.62 -22.39
N PRO A 219 3.75 -2.03 -23.50
CA PRO A 219 2.61 -2.50 -24.27
C PRO A 219 2.66 -4.00 -24.56
N GLY A 220 1.56 -4.72 -24.30
CA GLY A 220 1.44 -6.16 -24.46
C GLY A 220 2.17 -7.01 -23.42
N LYS A 221 2.77 -6.38 -22.38
CA LYS A 221 3.43 -7.07 -21.26
C LYS A 221 2.54 -7.05 -20.02
N LYS A 222 2.89 -7.91 -19.04
CA LYS A 222 2.22 -7.97 -17.75
C LYS A 222 3.23 -8.02 -16.61
N ALA A 223 2.84 -7.47 -15.45
CA ALA A 223 3.53 -7.64 -14.18
C ALA A 223 2.64 -8.43 -13.21
N THR A 224 3.28 -9.19 -12.33
CA THR A 224 2.63 -9.90 -11.24
C THR A 224 3.38 -9.61 -9.95
N TRP A 225 2.67 -9.42 -8.85
CA TRP A 225 3.24 -9.32 -7.51
C TRP A 225 2.26 -9.85 -6.49
N SER A 226 2.74 -10.30 -5.36
CA SER A 226 1.89 -10.85 -4.31
C SER A 226 2.35 -10.46 -2.92
N TRP A 227 1.37 -10.46 -2.02
CA TRP A 227 1.54 -10.33 -0.59
C TRP A 227 0.95 -11.54 0.12
N LYS A 228 1.67 -12.04 1.10
CA LYS A 228 1.23 -13.08 2.03
C LYS A 228 1.15 -12.48 3.43
N TYR A 229 0.02 -12.68 4.09
CA TYR A 229 -0.22 -12.28 5.48
C TYR A 229 -0.48 -13.54 6.29
N ASP A 230 0.39 -13.82 7.25
CA ASP A 230 0.24 -14.90 8.23
C ASP A 230 -0.23 -14.28 9.55
N PHE A 231 -1.35 -14.76 10.06
CA PHE A 231 -1.94 -14.34 11.33
C PHE A 231 -1.70 -15.38 12.40
N SER A 232 -1.29 -14.93 13.58
CA SER A 232 -1.13 -15.81 14.76
C SER A 232 -1.52 -15.08 16.04
N VAL A 233 -1.81 -15.87 17.09
CA VAL A 233 -2.10 -15.37 18.43
C VAL A 233 -1.17 -16.08 19.39
N SER A 234 -0.37 -15.32 20.17
CA SER A 234 0.50 -15.89 21.19
C SER A 234 -0.34 -16.49 22.33
N GLY A 235 0.01 -17.68 22.76
CA GLY A 235 -0.66 -18.40 23.87
C GLY A 235 -1.83 -19.29 23.44
N LYS A 236 -1.99 -19.56 22.15
CA LYS A 236 -2.89 -20.61 21.64
C LYS A 236 -2.13 -21.66 20.85
#